data_2032f82dd79c6e2659febc70aa109012
#
_entry.id   2032f82dd79c6e2659febc70aa109012
#
_cell.length_a   1.000
_cell.length_b   1.000
_cell.length_c   1.000
_cell.angle_alpha   90.00
_cell.angle_beta   90.00
_cell.angle_gamma   90.00
#
_symmetry.space_group_name_H-M   'P 1'
#
loop_
_entity.id
_entity.type
_entity.pdbx_description
1 polymer ?
#
loop_
_entity_poly.entity_id
_entity_poly.type
_entity_poly.pdbx_seq_one_letter_code
_entity_poly.pdbx_strand_id
1 'polypeptide(L)'
;ALKRASARSITAVCPLLGYSRQDKKHRGREPISCRLVFDLLKTAGADRIMSVDLHAAQSQGFFDGPVDHLIAMPVLVDYIRDRFSNQLDNVAVVSPDAGRIRVAEQWAQRLGGGPLAFVHKTRDITRPNQAVANRVVGDVEGKDCVLVDDLIDTAGTIAGACSVLKDAGAKSVTVVATHGVLSGPAVERLKNS
;
A
#
# COMPACT_ATOMS: atom_id res chain seq x y z
N ALA A 1 -11.80 -6.97 -28.74
CA ALA A 1 -13.03 -6.38 -29.27
C ALA A 1 -12.76 -4.98 -29.86
N LEU A 2 -12.31 -3.96 -29.08
CA LEU A 2 -12.18 -2.55 -29.51
C LEU A 2 -11.25 -2.34 -30.71
N LYS A 3 -10.10 -3.02 -30.76
CA LYS A 3 -9.18 -2.97 -31.91
C LYS A 3 -9.87 -3.43 -33.20
N ARG A 4 -10.64 -4.51 -33.13
CA ARG A 4 -11.41 -5.03 -34.29
C ARG A 4 -12.60 -4.15 -34.66
N ALA A 5 -13.08 -3.31 -33.73
CA ALA A 5 -14.11 -2.31 -33.97
C ALA A 5 -13.53 -0.96 -34.45
N SER A 6 -12.27 -0.96 -34.90
CA SER A 6 -11.59 0.22 -35.47
C SER A 6 -11.41 1.37 -34.47
N ALA A 7 -11.30 1.09 -33.18
CA ALA A 7 -10.97 2.13 -32.21
C ALA A 7 -9.61 2.77 -32.57
N ARG A 8 -9.57 4.11 -32.58
CA ARG A 8 -8.38 4.92 -32.88
C ARG A 8 -7.29 4.72 -31.81
N SER A 9 -7.69 4.65 -30.55
CA SER A 9 -6.82 4.41 -29.42
C SER A 9 -7.56 3.66 -28.31
N ILE A 10 -6.84 2.90 -27.52
CA ILE A 10 -7.38 2.10 -26.40
C ILE A 10 -6.56 2.40 -25.15
N THR A 11 -7.18 3.03 -24.17
CA THR A 11 -6.60 3.18 -22.83
C THR A 11 -7.23 2.13 -21.91
N ALA A 12 -6.40 1.26 -21.34
CA ALA A 12 -6.83 0.33 -20.30
C ALA A 12 -6.79 1.05 -18.94
N VAL A 13 -7.96 1.36 -18.40
CA VAL A 13 -8.08 1.97 -17.06
C VAL A 13 -8.22 0.87 -16.02
N CYS A 14 -7.16 0.66 -15.27
CA CYS A 14 -7.06 -0.37 -14.23
C CYS A 14 -6.70 0.32 -12.91
N PRO A 15 -7.67 0.87 -12.15
CA PRO A 15 -7.38 1.55 -10.88
C PRO A 15 -6.50 0.67 -9.99
N LEU A 16 -6.91 -0.57 -9.75
CA LEU A 16 -6.07 -1.62 -9.18
C LEU A 16 -5.54 -2.52 -10.30
N LEU A 17 -4.21 -2.56 -10.46
CA LEU A 17 -3.59 -3.49 -11.41
C LEU A 17 -3.39 -4.84 -10.75
N GLY A 18 -4.02 -5.87 -11.30
CA GLY A 18 -3.84 -7.25 -10.83
C GLY A 18 -2.38 -7.69 -10.91
N TYR A 19 -1.94 -8.52 -9.97
CA TYR A 19 -0.57 -9.01 -9.83
C TYR A 19 0.51 -7.93 -9.63
N SER A 20 0.17 -6.67 -9.32
CA SER A 20 1.13 -5.59 -9.12
C SER A 20 2.14 -5.87 -7.99
N ARG A 21 1.80 -6.74 -7.02
CA ARG A 21 2.69 -7.19 -5.94
C ARG A 21 3.73 -8.22 -6.38
N GLN A 22 3.60 -8.80 -7.58
CA GLN A 22 4.55 -9.75 -8.16
C GLN A 22 5.43 -9.06 -9.23
N ASP A 23 6.05 -7.96 -8.81
CA ASP A 23 6.89 -7.09 -9.64
C ASP A 23 8.35 -7.52 -9.70
N LYS A 24 8.75 -8.44 -8.84
CA LYS A 24 10.12 -8.98 -8.72
C LYS A 24 10.11 -10.41 -8.22
N LYS A 25 11.25 -11.08 -8.36
CA LYS A 25 11.48 -12.42 -7.79
C LYS A 25 11.98 -12.29 -6.36
N HIS A 26 11.37 -13.00 -5.43
CA HIS A 26 11.84 -13.16 -4.06
C HIS A 26 12.68 -14.43 -3.87
N ARG A 27 12.45 -15.42 -4.73
CA ARG A 27 13.18 -16.70 -4.78
C ARG A 27 13.50 -17.06 -6.21
N GLY A 28 14.40 -18.02 -6.40
CA GLY A 28 14.70 -18.55 -7.73
C GLY A 28 13.47 -19.18 -8.40
N ARG A 29 13.37 -19.03 -9.73
CA ARG A 29 12.31 -19.59 -10.60
C ARG A 29 10.88 -19.06 -10.34
N GLU A 30 10.70 -18.00 -9.57
CA GLU A 30 9.40 -17.32 -9.45
C GLU A 30 9.10 -16.50 -10.72
N PRO A 31 7.83 -16.40 -11.14
CA PRO A 31 7.43 -15.50 -12.22
C PRO A 31 7.42 -14.03 -11.75
N ILE A 32 7.54 -13.12 -12.71
CA ILE A 32 7.19 -11.70 -12.54
C ILE A 32 5.83 -11.49 -13.21
N SER A 33 4.76 -11.88 -12.51
CA SER A 33 3.41 -11.90 -13.09
C SER A 33 2.89 -10.50 -13.41
N CYS A 34 3.39 -9.47 -12.74
CA CYS A 34 3.09 -8.07 -13.07
C CYS A 34 3.49 -7.77 -14.53
N ARG A 35 4.69 -8.18 -14.96
CA ARG A 35 5.14 -8.05 -16.35
C ARG A 35 4.21 -8.78 -17.32
N LEU A 36 3.82 -10.01 -17.01
CA LEU A 36 2.90 -10.78 -17.84
C LEU A 36 1.57 -10.06 -18.08
N VAL A 37 1.00 -9.44 -17.01
CA VAL A 37 -0.26 -8.68 -17.14
C VAL A 37 -0.10 -7.50 -18.10
N PHE A 38 0.99 -6.75 -18.01
CA PHE A 38 1.29 -5.66 -18.93
C PHE A 38 1.42 -6.16 -20.38
N ASP A 39 2.12 -7.27 -20.60
CA ASP A 39 2.27 -7.87 -21.93
C ASP A 39 0.94 -8.36 -22.49
N LEU A 40 0.07 -8.95 -21.67
CA LEU A 40 -1.28 -9.36 -22.08
C LEU A 40 -2.14 -8.17 -22.49
N LEU A 41 -2.11 -7.08 -21.73
CA LEU A 41 -2.83 -5.85 -22.07
C LEU A 41 -2.33 -5.25 -23.38
N LYS A 42 -1.01 -5.22 -23.60
CA LYS A 42 -0.39 -4.77 -24.86
C LYS A 42 -0.83 -5.64 -26.03
N THR A 43 -0.72 -6.95 -25.88
CA THR A 43 -1.11 -7.93 -26.91
C THR A 43 -2.60 -7.84 -27.24
N ALA A 44 -3.46 -7.58 -26.24
CA ALA A 44 -4.89 -7.35 -26.44
C ALA A 44 -5.20 -6.04 -27.19
N GLY A 45 -4.20 -5.17 -27.35
CA GLY A 45 -4.29 -3.95 -28.14
C GLY A 45 -4.44 -2.67 -27.33
N ALA A 46 -4.06 -2.66 -26.05
CA ALA A 46 -3.95 -1.42 -25.29
C ALA A 46 -2.79 -0.57 -25.82
N ASP A 47 -3.08 0.71 -26.09
CA ASP A 47 -2.10 1.71 -26.50
C ASP A 47 -1.52 2.47 -25.29
N ARG A 48 -2.29 2.52 -24.19
CA ARG A 48 -1.97 3.23 -22.93
C ARG A 48 -2.58 2.48 -21.76
N ILE A 49 -1.95 2.58 -20.60
CA ILE A 49 -2.49 2.10 -19.32
C ILE A 49 -2.63 3.29 -18.36
N MET A 50 -3.70 3.29 -17.57
CA MET A 50 -3.89 4.19 -16.45
C MET A 50 -4.14 3.36 -15.20
N SER A 51 -3.40 3.62 -14.12
CA SER A 51 -3.54 2.93 -12.83
C SER A 51 -3.36 3.90 -11.68
N VAL A 52 -3.85 3.53 -10.50
CA VAL A 52 -3.72 4.34 -9.27
C VAL A 52 -2.85 3.56 -8.29
N ASP A 53 -1.85 4.21 -7.70
CA ASP A 53 -0.94 3.66 -6.69
C ASP A 53 -0.46 2.22 -7.01
N LEU A 54 0.33 2.09 -8.08
CA LEU A 54 1.03 0.84 -8.37
C LEU A 54 1.87 0.43 -7.15
N HIS A 55 1.83 -0.83 -6.79
CA HIS A 55 2.59 -1.38 -5.66
C HIS A 55 4.08 -1.02 -5.73
N ALA A 56 4.64 -0.98 -6.92
CA ALA A 56 5.99 -0.55 -7.22
C ALA A 56 5.98 0.39 -8.43
N ALA A 57 6.42 1.64 -8.26
CA ALA A 57 6.38 2.65 -9.32
C ALA A 57 7.18 2.25 -10.56
N GLN A 58 8.28 1.50 -10.38
CA GLN A 58 9.10 0.99 -11.48
C GLN A 58 8.36 0.01 -12.40
N SER A 59 7.24 -0.58 -11.98
CA SER A 59 6.42 -1.45 -12.82
C SER A 59 5.89 -0.74 -14.07
N GLN A 60 5.85 0.60 -14.10
CA GLN A 60 5.55 1.39 -15.29
C GLN A 60 6.45 1.00 -16.47
N GLY A 61 7.70 0.62 -16.21
CA GLY A 61 8.65 0.15 -17.24
C GLY A 61 8.33 -1.22 -17.82
N PHE A 62 7.32 -1.93 -17.33
CA PHE A 62 6.91 -3.22 -17.87
C PHE A 62 5.98 -3.10 -19.08
N PHE A 63 5.35 -1.95 -19.26
CA PHE A 63 4.48 -1.71 -20.40
C PHE A 63 5.26 -1.01 -21.53
N ASP A 64 5.19 -1.57 -22.72
CA ASP A 64 5.77 -0.96 -23.90
C ASP A 64 4.80 0.08 -24.49
N GLY A 65 4.74 1.23 -23.83
CA GLY A 65 3.86 2.35 -24.14
C GLY A 65 3.65 3.27 -22.92
N PRO A 66 2.83 4.32 -23.06
CA PRO A 66 2.55 5.25 -21.96
C PRO A 66 1.80 4.58 -20.81
N VAL A 67 2.24 4.87 -19.57
CA VAL A 67 1.56 4.47 -18.34
C VAL A 67 1.31 5.71 -17.51
N ASP A 68 0.04 6.00 -17.24
CA ASP A 68 -0.36 7.06 -16.33
C ASP A 68 -0.51 6.44 -14.91
N HIS A 69 0.50 6.67 -14.08
CA HIS A 69 0.50 6.25 -12.69
C HIS A 69 -0.03 7.38 -11.82
N LEU A 70 -1.31 7.34 -11.50
CA LEU A 70 -1.97 8.31 -10.64
C LEU A 70 -1.70 7.98 -9.17
N ILE A 71 -1.68 9.03 -8.33
CA ILE A 71 -1.40 8.93 -6.90
C ILE A 71 -2.63 9.42 -6.12
N ALA A 72 -3.20 8.57 -5.27
CA ALA A 72 -4.36 8.91 -4.43
C ALA A 72 -3.99 9.68 -3.16
N MET A 73 -2.71 9.69 -2.76
CA MET A 73 -2.25 10.32 -1.53
C MET A 73 -2.78 11.75 -1.31
N PRO A 74 -2.82 12.68 -2.29
CA PRO A 74 -3.34 14.02 -2.04
C PRO A 74 -4.78 14.02 -1.52
N VAL A 75 -5.66 13.22 -2.14
CA VAL A 75 -7.08 13.11 -1.74
C VAL A 75 -7.21 12.50 -0.35
N LEU A 76 -6.43 11.47 -0.06
CA LEU A 76 -6.45 10.78 1.23
C LEU A 76 -5.87 11.65 2.34
N VAL A 77 -4.82 12.43 2.06
CA VAL A 77 -4.23 13.41 3.00
C VAL A 77 -5.24 14.49 3.37
N ASP A 78 -5.98 15.02 2.40
CA ASP A 78 -6.99 16.04 2.65
C ASP A 78 -8.09 15.49 3.56
N TYR A 79 -8.54 14.26 3.33
CA TYR A 79 -9.49 13.57 4.21
C TYR A 79 -8.95 13.43 5.65
N ILE A 80 -7.70 13.02 5.82
CA ILE A 80 -7.08 12.89 7.15
C ILE A 80 -6.91 14.24 7.83
N ARG A 81 -6.56 15.30 7.09
CA ARG A 81 -6.51 16.65 7.64
C ARG A 81 -7.86 17.09 8.19
N ASP A 82 -8.93 16.88 7.43
CA ASP A 82 -10.27 17.26 7.87
C ASP A 82 -10.68 16.47 9.12
N ARG A 83 -10.39 15.17 9.15
CA ARG A 83 -10.69 14.30 10.28
C ARG A 83 -9.96 14.69 11.56
N PHE A 84 -8.72 15.13 11.47
CA PHE A 84 -7.87 15.51 12.61
C PHE A 84 -7.62 17.02 12.69
N SER A 85 -8.45 17.86 12.08
CA SER A 85 -8.25 19.30 11.84
C SER A 85 -7.70 20.09 13.02
N ASN A 86 -8.06 19.74 14.26
CA ASN A 86 -7.63 20.42 15.50
C ASN A 86 -6.55 19.64 16.28
N GLN A 87 -6.02 18.54 15.77
CA GLN A 87 -5.15 17.61 16.49
C GLN A 87 -4.00 17.06 15.61
N LEU A 88 -3.68 17.73 14.50
CA LEU A 88 -2.62 17.27 13.57
C LEU A 88 -1.26 17.15 14.26
N ASP A 89 -0.96 17.99 15.24
CA ASP A 89 0.29 17.94 16.01
C ASP A 89 0.43 16.65 16.84
N ASN A 90 -0.69 15.97 17.12
CA ASN A 90 -0.69 14.68 17.81
C ASN A 90 -0.71 13.47 16.87
N VAL A 91 -0.74 13.70 15.56
CA VAL A 91 -0.76 12.61 14.56
C VAL A 91 0.64 12.07 14.32
N ALA A 92 0.80 10.75 14.44
CA ALA A 92 1.98 10.03 13.98
C ALA A 92 1.65 9.23 12.73
N VAL A 93 2.43 9.40 11.65
CA VAL A 93 2.29 8.58 10.45
C VAL A 93 3.07 7.29 10.61
N VAL A 94 2.45 6.16 10.29
CA VAL A 94 3.06 4.85 10.50
C VAL A 94 3.10 4.06 9.20
N SER A 95 4.28 3.49 8.91
CA SER A 95 4.44 2.50 7.84
C SER A 95 4.21 1.08 8.37
N PRO A 96 3.47 0.21 7.68
CA PRO A 96 3.25 -1.18 8.10
C PRO A 96 4.52 -2.04 8.06
N ASP A 97 5.56 -1.59 7.37
CA ASP A 97 6.87 -2.25 7.30
C ASP A 97 7.98 -1.28 6.85
N ALA A 98 9.23 -1.73 6.89
CA ALA A 98 10.39 -0.92 6.51
C ALA A 98 10.42 -0.58 5.00
N GLY A 99 9.76 -1.35 4.15
CA GLY A 99 9.75 -1.15 2.70
C GLY A 99 8.96 0.08 2.25
N ARG A 100 8.06 0.57 3.10
CA ARG A 100 7.14 1.67 2.80
C ARG A 100 7.46 2.98 3.53
N ILE A 101 8.59 3.05 4.23
CA ILE A 101 8.97 4.24 5.03
C ILE A 101 8.96 5.51 4.18
N ARG A 102 9.47 5.48 2.95
CA ARG A 102 9.47 6.66 2.07
C ARG A 102 8.07 7.19 1.76
N VAL A 103 7.09 6.30 1.61
CA VAL A 103 5.70 6.70 1.38
C VAL A 103 5.13 7.34 2.65
N ALA A 104 5.38 6.75 3.81
CA ALA A 104 4.94 7.30 5.09
C ALA A 104 5.62 8.65 5.39
N GLU A 105 6.88 8.85 5.01
CA GLU A 105 7.57 10.14 5.11
C GLU A 105 6.89 11.23 4.27
N GLN A 106 6.51 10.93 3.03
CA GLN A 106 5.77 11.85 2.18
C GLN A 106 4.39 12.22 2.79
N TRP A 107 3.73 11.25 3.42
CA TRP A 107 2.50 11.48 4.17
C TRP A 107 2.73 12.41 5.35
N ALA A 108 3.74 12.13 6.19
CA ALA A 108 4.09 12.96 7.33
C ALA A 108 4.38 14.40 6.92
N GLN A 109 5.18 14.62 5.89
CA GLN A 109 5.47 15.95 5.35
C GLN A 109 4.20 16.68 4.92
N ARG A 110 3.28 16.01 4.23
CA ARG A 110 2.02 16.61 3.77
C ARG A 110 1.04 16.89 4.92
N LEU A 111 1.11 16.15 6.02
CA LEU A 111 0.29 16.37 7.22
C LEU A 111 0.87 17.41 8.18
N GLY A 112 2.03 18.01 7.90
CA GLY A 112 2.63 19.06 8.72
C GLY A 112 3.97 18.70 9.36
N GLY A 113 4.56 17.55 9.00
CA GLY A 113 5.88 17.13 9.47
C GLY A 113 5.89 16.47 10.86
N GLY A 114 4.77 15.86 11.26
CA GLY A 114 4.64 15.13 12.52
C GLY A 114 5.51 13.87 12.62
N PRO A 115 5.47 13.16 13.77
CA PRO A 115 6.26 11.94 13.99
C PRO A 115 6.06 10.88 12.93
N LEU A 116 7.15 10.20 12.57
CA LEU A 116 7.16 9.05 11.67
C LEU A 116 7.56 7.81 12.43
N ALA A 117 6.79 6.74 12.28
CA ALA A 117 7.10 5.45 12.84
C ALA A 117 6.93 4.33 11.80
N PHE A 118 7.45 3.15 12.09
CA PHE A 118 7.19 1.96 11.29
C PHE A 118 7.20 0.69 12.14
N VAL A 119 6.48 -0.32 11.66
CA VAL A 119 6.48 -1.64 12.29
C VAL A 119 7.62 -2.48 11.72
N HIS A 120 8.59 -2.81 12.57
CA HIS A 120 9.70 -3.68 12.21
C HIS A 120 9.31 -5.13 12.46
N LYS A 121 9.38 -5.96 11.41
CA LYS A 121 9.12 -7.40 11.46
C LYS A 121 10.45 -8.14 11.52
N THR A 122 10.73 -8.80 12.63
CA THR A 122 11.90 -9.69 12.75
C THR A 122 11.45 -11.11 12.38
N ARG A 123 11.98 -11.66 11.30
CA ARG A 123 11.83 -13.08 10.98
C ARG A 123 13.02 -13.81 11.59
N ASP A 124 12.77 -14.73 12.50
CA ASP A 124 13.81 -15.67 12.93
C ASP A 124 14.08 -16.65 11.78
N ILE A 125 15.20 -16.43 11.08
CA ILE A 125 15.61 -17.25 9.93
C ILE A 125 15.95 -18.69 10.38
N THR A 126 16.22 -18.88 11.67
CA THR A 126 16.68 -20.18 12.23
C THR A 126 15.53 -21.09 12.64
N ARG A 127 14.31 -20.56 12.77
CA ARG A 127 13.12 -21.30 13.22
C ARG A 127 11.92 -21.03 12.33
N PRO A 128 11.73 -21.81 11.25
CA PRO A 128 10.53 -21.73 10.44
C PRO A 128 9.31 -22.04 11.33
N ASN A 129 8.31 -21.15 11.34
CA ASN A 129 7.07 -21.21 12.12
C ASN A 129 7.11 -20.68 13.57
N GLN A 130 8.12 -19.94 14.02
CA GLN A 130 8.02 -19.21 15.27
C GLN A 130 7.52 -17.77 15.07
N ALA A 131 6.77 -17.28 16.09
CA ALA A 131 6.12 -15.98 16.09
C ALA A 131 7.09 -14.85 15.70
N VAL A 132 6.68 -14.06 14.74
CA VAL A 132 7.38 -12.84 14.31
C VAL A 132 7.26 -11.83 15.44
N ALA A 133 8.35 -11.48 16.07
CA ALA A 133 8.37 -10.36 17.01
C ALA A 133 8.24 -9.06 16.19
N ASN A 134 7.06 -8.45 16.22
CA ASN A 134 6.85 -7.13 15.66
C ASN A 134 7.16 -6.08 16.73
N ARG A 135 7.90 -5.04 16.39
CA ARG A 135 8.14 -3.89 17.28
C ARG A 135 7.90 -2.60 16.52
N VAL A 136 7.48 -1.58 17.22
CA VAL A 136 7.39 -0.22 16.67
C VAL A 136 8.78 0.44 16.77
N VAL A 137 9.16 1.14 15.71
CA VAL A 137 10.32 2.03 15.69
C VAL A 137 9.80 3.43 15.41
N GLY A 138 10.05 4.36 16.31
CA GLY A 138 9.50 5.70 16.32
C GLY A 138 8.58 5.93 17.52
N ASP A 139 8.22 7.18 17.78
CA ASP A 139 7.37 7.57 18.90
C ASP A 139 5.89 7.51 18.52
N VAL A 140 5.13 6.65 19.20
CA VAL A 140 3.69 6.46 19.01
C VAL A 140 2.88 6.54 20.30
N GLU A 141 3.56 6.67 21.46
CA GLU A 141 2.90 6.72 22.75
C GLU A 141 1.99 7.96 22.86
N GLY A 142 0.72 7.74 23.20
CA GLY A 142 -0.30 8.80 23.28
C GLY A 142 -0.68 9.46 21.96
N LYS A 143 -0.16 8.98 20.81
CA LYS A 143 -0.42 9.55 19.49
C LYS A 143 -1.64 8.95 18.81
N ASP A 144 -2.27 9.75 17.97
CA ASP A 144 -3.25 9.29 16.99
C ASP A 144 -2.50 8.79 15.75
N CYS A 145 -2.33 7.48 15.64
CA CYS A 145 -1.53 6.85 14.58
C CYS A 145 -2.33 6.74 13.27
N VAL A 146 -1.74 7.21 12.16
CA VAL A 146 -2.26 7.02 10.80
C VAL A 146 -1.38 5.99 10.09
N LEU A 147 -1.85 4.75 10.02
CA LEU A 147 -1.17 3.63 9.36
C LEU A 147 -1.50 3.65 7.86
N VAL A 148 -0.49 3.87 7.01
CA VAL A 148 -0.66 4.08 5.57
C VAL A 148 -0.12 2.92 4.75
N ASP A 149 -0.93 2.42 3.81
CA ASP A 149 -0.51 1.38 2.86
C ASP A 149 -1.11 1.65 1.46
N ASP A 150 -0.66 0.93 0.44
CA ASP A 150 -1.28 0.98 -0.90
C ASP A 150 -2.52 0.09 -0.97
N LEU A 151 -2.49 -1.05 -0.28
CA LEU A 151 -3.49 -2.09 -0.46
C LEU A 151 -3.76 -2.87 0.83
N ILE A 152 -5.04 -3.09 1.13
CA ILE A 152 -5.51 -4.03 2.15
C ILE A 152 -6.12 -5.24 1.43
N ASP A 153 -5.43 -6.37 1.44
CA ASP A 153 -5.91 -7.63 0.89
C ASP A 153 -6.59 -8.46 2.00
N THR A 154 -5.91 -9.41 2.61
CA THR A 154 -6.46 -10.23 3.71
C THR A 154 -6.40 -9.57 5.08
N ALA A 155 -5.91 -8.35 5.17
CA ALA A 155 -5.72 -7.53 6.36
C ALA A 155 -4.79 -8.12 7.45
N GLY A 156 -4.11 -9.24 7.21
CA GLY A 156 -3.23 -9.85 8.24
C GLY A 156 -2.09 -8.93 8.68
N THR A 157 -1.43 -8.26 7.73
CA THR A 157 -0.36 -7.28 8.02
C THR A 157 -0.88 -6.09 8.81
N ILE A 158 -2.03 -5.56 8.39
CA ILE A 158 -2.65 -4.36 8.98
C ILE A 158 -3.11 -4.66 10.41
N ALA A 159 -3.86 -5.74 10.62
CA ALA A 159 -4.33 -6.15 11.95
C ALA A 159 -3.15 -6.38 12.93
N GLY A 160 -2.11 -7.06 12.47
CA GLY A 160 -0.90 -7.23 13.26
C GLY A 160 -0.18 -5.92 13.59
N ALA A 161 -0.15 -4.97 12.66
CA ALA A 161 0.42 -3.64 12.91
C ALA A 161 -0.43 -2.83 13.90
N CYS A 162 -1.77 -2.89 13.80
CA CYS A 162 -2.68 -2.24 14.73
C CYS A 162 -2.47 -2.75 16.17
N SER A 163 -2.37 -4.07 16.37
CA SER A 163 -2.09 -4.65 17.69
C SER A 163 -0.80 -4.12 18.28
N VAL A 164 0.29 -4.19 17.53
CA VAL A 164 1.61 -3.73 17.99
C VAL A 164 1.64 -2.23 18.31
N LEU A 165 0.91 -1.41 17.56
CA LEU A 165 0.78 0.03 17.83
C LEU A 165 -0.01 0.29 19.12
N LYS A 166 -1.09 -0.44 19.36
CA LYS A 166 -1.86 -0.35 20.60
C LYS A 166 -1.02 -0.78 21.80
N ASP A 167 -0.27 -1.89 21.68
CA ASP A 167 0.63 -2.39 22.71
C ASP A 167 1.77 -1.39 23.02
N ALA A 168 2.19 -0.60 22.02
CA ALA A 168 3.16 0.49 22.16
C ALA A 168 2.56 1.81 22.68
N GLY A 169 1.30 1.82 23.12
CA GLY A 169 0.67 2.96 23.75
C GLY A 169 0.04 3.97 22.79
N ALA A 170 -0.20 3.62 21.52
CA ALA A 170 -0.94 4.49 20.62
C ALA A 170 -2.34 4.79 21.14
N LYS A 171 -2.74 6.08 21.16
CA LYS A 171 -4.07 6.53 21.60
C LYS A 171 -5.17 6.02 20.67
N SER A 172 -4.93 6.06 19.37
CA SER A 172 -5.82 5.53 18.34
C SER A 172 -5.02 5.07 17.11
N VAL A 173 -5.61 4.17 16.31
CA VAL A 173 -5.03 3.75 15.02
C VAL A 173 -6.08 3.89 13.93
N THR A 174 -5.81 4.76 12.96
CA THR A 174 -6.59 4.92 11.74
C THR A 174 -5.82 4.34 10.57
N VAL A 175 -6.41 3.38 9.88
CA VAL A 175 -5.79 2.75 8.70
C VAL A 175 -6.25 3.45 7.43
N VAL A 176 -5.32 3.77 6.55
CA VAL A 176 -5.59 4.41 5.25
C VAL A 176 -4.93 3.58 4.15
N ALA A 177 -5.71 3.23 3.15
CA ALA A 177 -5.20 2.54 1.97
C ALA A 177 -5.95 3.00 0.71
N THR A 178 -5.25 2.99 -0.42
CA THR A 178 -5.86 3.30 -1.71
C THR A 178 -6.77 2.17 -2.17
N HIS A 179 -6.33 0.92 -2.00
CA HIS A 179 -7.03 -0.26 -2.50
C HIS A 179 -7.53 -1.14 -1.37
N GLY A 180 -8.83 -1.10 -1.11
CA GLY A 180 -9.51 -2.02 -0.21
C GLY A 180 -10.02 -3.26 -0.95
N VAL A 181 -9.15 -4.24 -1.24
CA VAL A 181 -9.55 -5.51 -1.85
C VAL A 181 -10.37 -6.34 -0.87
N LEU A 182 -9.98 -6.33 0.40
CA LEU A 182 -10.69 -6.91 1.53
C LEU A 182 -11.05 -8.39 1.32
N SER A 183 -10.09 -9.18 0.84
CA SER A 183 -10.27 -10.59 0.51
C SER A 183 -10.44 -11.47 1.76
N GLY A 184 -11.25 -12.51 1.64
CA GLY A 184 -11.40 -13.55 2.65
C GLY A 184 -11.73 -13.00 4.03
N PRO A 185 -10.92 -13.25 5.09
CA PRO A 185 -11.22 -12.85 6.46
C PRO A 185 -10.89 -11.37 6.77
N ALA A 186 -10.63 -10.52 5.77
CA ALA A 186 -10.11 -9.16 5.99
C ALA A 186 -11.04 -8.31 6.87
N VAL A 187 -12.34 -8.30 6.56
CA VAL A 187 -13.33 -7.49 7.28
C VAL A 187 -13.43 -7.91 8.74
N GLU A 188 -13.44 -9.22 9.00
CA GLU A 188 -13.47 -9.77 10.35
C GLU A 188 -12.20 -9.41 11.14
N ARG A 189 -11.03 -9.55 10.52
CA ARG A 189 -9.75 -9.18 11.14
C ARG A 189 -9.69 -7.70 11.50
N LEU A 190 -10.17 -6.82 10.61
CA LEU A 190 -10.19 -5.37 10.86
C LEU A 190 -11.17 -4.99 11.98
N LYS A 191 -12.30 -5.69 12.10
CA LYS A 191 -13.26 -5.44 13.19
C LYS A 191 -12.73 -5.86 14.57
N ASN A 192 -11.83 -6.84 14.58
CA ASN A 192 -11.26 -7.42 15.81
C ASN A 192 -9.86 -6.86 16.15
N SER A 193 -9.35 -5.90 15.39
CA SER A 193 -8.01 -5.30 15.58
C SER A 193 -7.98 -3.97 16.35
#